data_42a4969aa42d13f50a2ed3d7d8a6b113
#
_entry.id   42a4969aa42d13f50a2ed3d7d8a6b113
#
_cell.length_a   1.000
_cell.length_b   1.000
_cell.length_c   1.000
_cell.angle_alpha   90.00
_cell.angle_beta   90.00
_cell.angle_gamma   90.00
#
_symmetry.space_group_name_H-M   'P 1'
#
loop_
_entity.id
_entity.type
_entity.pdbx_description
1 polymer ?
#
loop_
_entity_poly.entity_id
_entity_poly.type
_entity_poly.pdbx_seq_one_letter_code
_entity_poly.pdbx_strand_id
1 'polypeptide(L)'
;MKQWVTILVCAAAAFVLVVDRMDAEAADAAAGKAKYQQFCGACHGPNGKGDGPAAASLNPKPQDHSDRKYMKSLSDEKIFKIIKMGGAAVGKSPTMPPWGGALSDGDINNVVAFIRSLSK
;
A
#
# COMPACT_ATOMS: atom_id res chain seq x y z
N MET A 1 28.98 -39.30 -60.05
CA MET A 1 28.96 -37.89 -59.72
C MET A 1 28.01 -37.75 -58.51
N LYS A 2 28.57 -37.49 -57.36
CA LYS A 2 27.82 -37.44 -56.09
C LYS A 2 27.43 -36.01 -55.79
N GLN A 3 26.13 -35.73 -55.82
CA GLN A 3 25.60 -34.43 -55.41
C GLN A 3 25.49 -34.41 -53.88
N TRP A 4 26.24 -33.53 -53.30
CA TRP A 4 26.17 -33.26 -51.87
C TRP A 4 25.09 -32.22 -51.67
N VAL A 5 23.95 -32.65 -51.13
CA VAL A 5 22.91 -31.74 -50.70
C VAL A 5 23.29 -31.23 -49.30
N THR A 6 23.74 -30.01 -49.25
CA THR A 6 24.03 -29.33 -47.99
C THR A 6 22.70 -28.88 -47.38
N ILE A 7 22.25 -29.58 -46.37
CA ILE A 7 21.10 -29.17 -45.58
C ILE A 7 21.58 -28.10 -44.58
N LEU A 8 21.25 -26.85 -44.88
CA LEU A 8 21.40 -25.75 -43.96
C LEU A 8 20.26 -25.85 -42.91
N VAL A 9 20.62 -26.36 -41.73
CA VAL A 9 19.74 -26.31 -40.58
C VAL A 9 19.83 -24.89 -40.01
N CYS A 10 18.86 -24.05 -40.33
CA CYS A 10 18.62 -22.78 -39.64
C CYS A 10 18.10 -23.08 -38.24
N ALA A 11 18.99 -23.13 -37.27
CA ALA A 11 18.61 -23.10 -35.87
C ALA A 11 18.11 -21.70 -35.54
N ALA A 12 16.81 -21.50 -35.66
CA ALA A 12 16.14 -20.31 -35.08
C ALA A 12 16.19 -20.46 -33.57
N ALA A 13 17.19 -19.85 -32.95
CA ALA A 13 17.21 -19.67 -31.52
C ALA A 13 16.04 -18.73 -31.15
N ALA A 14 14.92 -19.31 -30.74
CA ALA A 14 13.85 -18.57 -30.12
C ALA A 14 14.39 -18.06 -28.78
N PHE A 15 14.87 -16.82 -28.78
CA PHE A 15 15.18 -16.08 -27.56
C PHE A 15 13.85 -15.74 -26.89
N VAL A 16 13.39 -16.63 -26.01
CA VAL A 16 12.25 -16.35 -25.13
C VAL A 16 12.71 -15.28 -24.16
N LEU A 17 12.36 -14.03 -24.45
CA LEU A 17 12.40 -12.96 -23.47
C LEU A 17 11.38 -13.32 -22.38
N VAL A 18 11.86 -13.93 -21.31
CA VAL A 18 11.15 -13.99 -20.06
C VAL A 18 11.10 -12.54 -19.56
N VAL A 19 10.06 -11.85 -19.93
CA VAL A 19 9.71 -10.59 -19.29
C VAL A 19 9.24 -11.01 -17.90
N ASP A 20 10.14 -10.92 -16.92
CA ASP A 20 9.75 -10.88 -15.52
C ASP A 20 8.74 -9.74 -15.40
N ARG A 21 7.48 -10.10 -15.52
CA ARG A 21 6.41 -9.25 -15.04
C ARG A 21 6.62 -9.20 -13.52
N MET A 22 7.24 -8.14 -13.07
CA MET A 22 7.04 -7.69 -11.70
C MET A 22 5.55 -7.35 -11.64
N ASP A 23 4.74 -8.37 -11.43
CA ASP A 23 3.35 -8.18 -11.05
C ASP A 23 3.43 -7.34 -9.78
N ALA A 24 3.06 -6.07 -9.88
CA ALA A 24 2.83 -5.26 -8.71
C ALA A 24 1.76 -6.03 -7.93
N GLU A 25 2.21 -6.70 -6.88
CA GLU A 25 1.34 -7.53 -6.06
C GLU A 25 0.15 -6.69 -5.63
N ALA A 26 -1.06 -7.13 -5.97
CA ALA A 26 -2.27 -6.40 -5.61
C ALA A 26 -2.29 -6.22 -4.09
N ALA A 27 -2.55 -4.98 -3.62
CA ALA A 27 -2.54 -4.67 -2.20
C ALA A 27 -3.52 -5.56 -1.43
N ASP A 28 -3.04 -6.18 -0.35
CA ASP A 28 -3.78 -7.14 0.49
C ASP A 28 -4.34 -6.43 1.72
N ALA A 29 -5.67 -6.26 1.74
CA ALA A 29 -6.37 -5.64 2.87
C ALA A 29 -6.31 -6.48 4.16
N ALA A 30 -6.20 -7.81 4.09
CA ALA A 30 -6.08 -8.66 5.27
C ALA A 30 -4.69 -8.50 5.93
N ALA A 31 -3.63 -8.50 5.13
CA ALA A 31 -2.28 -8.17 5.60
C ALA A 31 -2.23 -6.73 6.13
N GLY A 32 -2.89 -5.79 5.46
CA GLY A 32 -3.03 -4.40 5.88
C GLY A 32 -3.72 -4.26 7.24
N LYS A 33 -4.74 -5.07 7.51
CA LYS A 33 -5.44 -5.08 8.81
C LYS A 33 -4.49 -5.39 9.96
N ALA A 34 -3.65 -6.40 9.82
CA ALA A 34 -2.69 -6.77 10.86
C ALA A 34 -1.71 -5.62 11.16
N LYS A 35 -1.16 -5.00 10.11
CA LYS A 35 -0.27 -3.84 10.25
C LYS A 35 -1.00 -2.63 10.84
N TYR A 36 -2.22 -2.37 10.38
CA TYR A 36 -3.03 -1.28 10.89
C TYR A 36 -3.30 -1.41 12.39
N GLN A 37 -3.68 -2.59 12.85
CA GLN A 37 -3.93 -2.83 14.27
C GLN A 37 -2.65 -2.62 15.10
N GLN A 38 -1.51 -3.04 14.59
CA GLN A 38 -0.23 -2.92 15.28
C GLN A 38 0.27 -1.47 15.36
N PHE A 39 0.19 -0.71 14.28
CA PHE A 39 0.83 0.61 14.16
C PHE A 39 -0.13 1.79 14.22
N CYS A 40 -1.39 1.60 13.87
CA CYS A 40 -2.38 2.67 13.74
C CYS A 40 -3.48 2.59 14.80
N GLY A 41 -3.75 1.39 15.30
CA GLY A 41 -4.90 1.11 16.18
C GLY A 41 -4.89 1.87 17.50
N ALA A 42 -3.72 2.19 18.05
CA ALA A 42 -3.62 2.94 19.31
C ALA A 42 -4.29 4.32 19.24
N CYS A 43 -4.24 4.96 18.06
CA CYS A 43 -4.88 6.27 17.83
C CYS A 43 -6.20 6.13 17.06
N HIS A 44 -6.16 5.43 15.91
CA HIS A 44 -7.33 5.36 15.03
C HIS A 44 -8.38 4.32 15.45
N GLY A 45 -8.05 3.44 16.41
CA GLY A 45 -8.92 2.35 16.83
C GLY A 45 -8.91 1.14 15.88
N PRO A 46 -9.36 -0.04 16.34
CA PRO A 46 -9.30 -1.28 15.55
C PRO A 46 -10.17 -1.24 14.29
N ASN A 47 -11.22 -0.44 14.31
CA ASN A 47 -12.15 -0.24 13.20
C ASN A 47 -11.99 1.14 12.52
N GLY A 48 -10.93 1.86 12.83
CA GLY A 48 -10.58 3.11 12.18
C GLY A 48 -11.47 4.30 12.51
N LYS A 49 -12.25 4.25 13.60
CA LYS A 49 -13.19 5.32 13.97
C LYS A 49 -12.56 6.51 14.69
N GLY A 50 -11.24 6.53 14.84
CA GLY A 50 -10.55 7.57 15.59
C GLY A 50 -10.76 7.46 17.11
N ASP A 51 -11.09 6.29 17.59
CA ASP A 51 -11.46 5.96 18.97
C ASP A 51 -10.48 5.03 19.68
N GLY A 52 -9.23 5.01 19.22
CA GLY A 52 -8.19 4.24 19.90
C GLY A 52 -7.93 4.74 21.32
N PRO A 53 -7.28 3.93 22.17
CA PRO A 53 -7.04 4.29 23.58
C PRO A 53 -6.24 5.60 23.75
N ALA A 54 -5.40 5.98 22.80
CA ALA A 54 -4.68 7.24 22.82
C ALA A 54 -5.51 8.45 22.30
N ALA A 55 -6.63 8.21 21.62
CA ALA A 55 -7.39 9.26 20.95
C ALA A 55 -7.95 10.33 21.91
N ALA A 56 -8.28 9.96 23.13
CA ALA A 56 -8.84 10.88 24.13
C ALA A 56 -7.88 12.04 24.46
N SER A 57 -6.57 11.80 24.37
CA SER A 57 -5.52 12.80 24.67
C SER A 57 -5.09 13.61 23.45
N LEU A 58 -5.64 13.33 22.26
CA LEU A 58 -5.21 13.97 21.03
C LEU A 58 -6.15 15.08 20.59
N ASN A 59 -5.57 16.20 20.19
CA ASN A 59 -6.28 17.31 19.58
C ASN A 59 -5.46 17.87 18.39
N PRO A 60 -5.97 17.79 17.16
CA PRO A 60 -7.26 17.18 16.79
C PRO A 60 -7.28 15.67 17.02
N LYS A 61 -8.48 15.10 17.13
CA LYS A 61 -8.66 13.64 17.20
C LYS A 61 -8.19 12.98 15.92
N PRO A 62 -7.75 11.71 15.99
CA PRO A 62 -7.41 10.93 14.80
C PRO A 62 -8.59 10.87 13.84
N GLN A 63 -8.29 10.90 12.55
CA GLN A 63 -9.31 10.82 11.51
C GLN A 63 -10.10 9.52 11.60
N ASP A 64 -11.42 9.63 11.45
CA ASP A 64 -12.33 8.50 11.27
C ASP A 64 -12.23 7.98 9.84
N HIS A 65 -11.62 6.80 9.67
CA HIS A 65 -11.46 6.16 8.38
C HIS A 65 -12.74 5.48 7.88
N SER A 66 -13.78 5.40 8.69
CA SER A 66 -15.11 4.93 8.26
C SER A 66 -15.97 6.06 7.68
N ASP A 67 -15.54 7.32 7.83
CA ASP A 67 -16.20 8.47 7.18
C ASP A 67 -16.03 8.39 5.66
N ARG A 68 -17.04 7.84 5.01
CA ARG A 68 -17.06 7.63 3.56
C ARG A 68 -16.87 8.92 2.77
N LYS A 69 -17.51 10.02 3.22
CA LYS A 69 -17.44 11.30 2.51
C LYS A 69 -16.02 11.85 2.52
N TYR A 70 -15.39 11.84 3.68
CA TYR A 70 -14.02 12.30 3.84
C TYR A 70 -13.04 11.38 3.07
N MET A 71 -13.17 10.07 3.25
CA MET A 71 -12.24 9.13 2.62
C MET A 71 -12.31 9.15 1.09
N LYS A 72 -13.49 9.42 0.49
CA LYS A 72 -13.61 9.61 -0.96
C LYS A 72 -12.93 10.87 -1.47
N SER A 73 -12.70 11.86 -0.63
CA SER A 73 -11.97 13.09 -1.02
C SER A 73 -10.46 12.90 -1.12
N LEU A 74 -9.93 11.78 -0.63
CA LEU A 74 -8.51 11.46 -0.65
C LEU A 74 -8.22 10.40 -1.72
N SER A 75 -7.16 10.61 -2.51
CA SER A 75 -6.62 9.55 -3.37
C SER A 75 -5.81 8.54 -2.54
N ASP A 76 -5.58 7.34 -3.10
CA ASP A 76 -4.74 6.32 -2.46
C ASP A 76 -3.31 6.81 -2.26
N GLU A 77 -2.77 7.53 -3.23
CA GLU A 77 -1.44 8.15 -3.13
C GLU A 77 -1.38 9.18 -1.99
N LYS A 78 -2.46 9.92 -1.78
CA LYS A 78 -2.51 10.88 -0.66
C LYS A 78 -2.52 10.18 0.68
N ILE A 79 -3.29 9.12 0.83
CA ILE A 79 -3.32 8.29 2.05
C ILE A 79 -1.93 7.65 2.28
N PHE A 80 -1.35 7.06 1.24
CA PHE A 80 -0.02 6.49 1.28
C PHE A 80 1.02 7.50 1.77
N LYS A 81 1.01 8.71 1.20
CA LYS A 81 1.93 9.78 1.56
C LYS A 81 1.76 10.22 3.02
N ILE A 82 0.52 10.36 3.50
CA ILE A 82 0.24 10.67 4.90
C ILE A 82 0.84 9.64 5.84
N ILE A 83 0.67 8.35 5.55
CA ILE A 83 1.22 7.26 6.36
C ILE A 83 2.75 7.27 6.31
N LYS A 84 3.32 7.34 5.13
CA LYS A 84 4.77 7.25 4.93
C LYS A 84 5.51 8.41 5.56
N MET A 85 5.02 9.63 5.37
CA MET A 85 5.72 10.87 5.72
C MET A 85 5.22 11.52 7.01
N GLY A 86 4.11 11.04 7.57
CA GLY A 86 3.48 11.64 8.74
C GLY A 86 2.60 12.85 8.43
N GLY A 87 1.83 13.27 9.44
CA GLY A 87 0.85 14.35 9.28
C GLY A 87 1.47 15.71 8.98
N ALA A 88 2.55 16.06 9.67
CA ALA A 88 3.20 17.37 9.51
C ALA A 88 3.67 17.62 8.06
N ALA A 89 4.23 16.60 7.40
CA ALA A 89 4.74 16.71 6.03
C ALA A 89 3.66 16.98 4.98
N VAL A 90 2.40 16.79 5.32
CA VAL A 90 1.25 16.98 4.43
C VAL A 90 0.26 18.04 4.93
N GLY A 91 0.68 18.87 5.90
CA GLY A 91 -0.15 19.95 6.45
C GLY A 91 -1.26 19.45 7.40
N LYS A 92 -1.06 18.29 8.03
CA LYS A 92 -1.96 17.70 9.02
C LYS A 92 -1.29 17.68 10.40
N SER A 93 -1.92 17.04 11.37
CA SER A 93 -1.41 16.99 12.74
C SER A 93 -0.01 16.37 12.83
N PRO A 94 0.95 17.01 13.52
CA PRO A 94 2.27 16.43 13.75
C PRO A 94 2.26 15.24 14.72
N THR A 95 1.14 14.99 15.41
CA THR A 95 0.99 13.82 16.28
C THR A 95 0.85 12.51 15.50
N MET A 96 0.48 12.57 14.21
CA MET A 96 0.57 11.43 13.30
C MET A 96 2.02 11.27 12.83
N PRO A 97 2.75 10.25 13.33
CA PRO A 97 4.17 10.09 13.00
C PRO A 97 4.36 9.53 11.60
N PRO A 98 5.56 9.68 11.00
CA PRO A 98 5.92 9.02 9.75
C PRO A 98 6.22 7.53 9.99
N TRP A 99 5.64 6.66 9.18
CA TRP A 99 5.81 5.22 9.28
C TRP A 99 6.73 4.61 8.23
N GLY A 100 7.25 5.42 7.29
CA GLY A 100 8.12 4.94 6.22
C GLY A 100 9.44 4.31 6.66
N GLY A 101 9.87 4.56 7.90
CA GLY A 101 11.05 3.90 8.49
C GLY A 101 10.75 2.52 9.09
N ALA A 102 9.49 2.23 9.42
CA ALA A 102 9.06 0.99 10.07
C ALA A 102 8.27 0.07 9.13
N LEU A 103 7.63 0.62 8.12
CA LEU A 103 6.80 -0.09 7.14
C LEU A 103 7.40 0.04 5.75
N SER A 104 7.45 -1.06 5.00
CA SER A 104 7.77 -1.03 3.58
C SER A 104 6.65 -0.35 2.77
N ASP A 105 6.93 0.05 1.54
CA ASP A 105 5.92 0.60 0.64
C ASP A 105 4.80 -0.41 0.36
N GLY A 106 5.14 -1.71 0.28
CA GLY A 106 4.16 -2.79 0.18
C GLY A 106 3.25 -2.89 1.40
N ASP A 107 3.82 -2.82 2.62
CA ASP A 107 3.04 -2.79 3.86
C ASP A 107 2.09 -1.58 3.90
N ILE A 108 2.57 -0.40 3.49
CA ILE A 108 1.75 0.81 3.47
C ILE A 108 0.61 0.68 2.45
N ASN A 109 0.87 0.12 1.26
CA ASN A 109 -0.17 -0.14 0.27
C ASN A 109 -1.24 -1.11 0.81
N ASN A 110 -0.83 -2.15 1.53
CA ASN A 110 -1.75 -3.07 2.20
C ASN A 110 -2.60 -2.34 3.25
N VAL A 111 -1.99 -1.45 4.04
CA VAL A 111 -2.71 -0.61 5.01
C VAL A 111 -3.71 0.31 4.31
N VAL A 112 -3.35 0.94 3.19
CA VAL A 112 -4.27 1.76 2.37
C VAL A 112 -5.47 0.92 1.92
N ALA A 113 -5.24 -0.30 1.43
CA ALA A 113 -6.32 -1.21 1.02
C ALA A 113 -7.26 -1.55 2.19
N PHE A 114 -6.72 -1.78 3.38
CA PHE A 114 -7.53 -1.99 4.58
C PHE A 114 -8.34 -0.76 4.95
N ILE A 115 -7.73 0.43 4.98
CA ILE A 115 -8.43 1.71 5.25
C ILE A 115 -9.59 1.89 4.27
N ARG A 116 -9.41 1.63 2.98
CA ARG A 116 -10.47 1.68 1.97
C ARG A 116 -11.62 0.71 2.27
N SER A 117 -11.32 -0.44 2.87
CA SER A 117 -12.34 -1.40 3.26
C SER A 117 -13.26 -0.90 4.37
N LEU A 118 -12.79 0.03 5.21
CA LEU A 118 -13.55 0.60 6.33
C LEU A 118 -14.61 1.61 5.89
N SER A 119 -14.45 2.22 4.72
CA SER A 119 -15.31 3.30 4.20
C SER A 119 -16.19 2.90 3.00
N LYS A 120 -16.42 1.59 2.82
CA LYS A 120 -17.27 1.06 1.74
C LYS A 120 -18.76 1.27 1.99
#